data_3b4b9fe6cc1b210ed107ab57a90df3c1
#
_entry.id   3b4b9fe6cc1b210ed107ab57a90df3c1
#
_cell.length_a   1.000
_cell.length_b   1.000
_cell.length_c   1.000
_cell.angle_alpha   90.00
_cell.angle_beta   90.00
_cell.angle_gamma   90.00
#
_symmetry.space_group_name_H-M   'P 1'
#
loop_
_entity.id
_entity.type
_entity.pdbx_description
1 polymer ?
#
loop_
_entity_poly.entity_id
_entity_poly.type
_entity_poly.pdbx_seq_one_letter_code
_entity_poly.pdbx_strand_id
1 'polypeptide(L)'
;MLREMARFTIDIQMRFRDIDGMGHVNNAVYLSYCELARTQFYLKHNFKRSLHEIDFILAHVDIDYVSVAEWGDRVQVAVWPSKVGNTSFILSYEITEKKNGRHIA
;
A
#
# COMPACT_ATOMS: atom_id res chain seq x y z
N MET A 1 1.89 -20.36 5.90
CA MET A 1 1.21 -19.49 6.85
C MET A 1 1.46 -18.06 6.45
N LEU A 2 1.72 -17.14 7.40
CA LEU A 2 1.94 -15.74 7.03
C LEU A 2 3.08 -15.58 6.04
N ARG A 3 4.11 -16.38 6.13
CA ARG A 3 5.24 -16.33 5.20
C ARG A 3 4.87 -16.75 3.80
N GLU A 4 3.97 -17.69 3.67
CA GLU A 4 3.55 -18.17 2.36
C GLU A 4 2.58 -17.20 1.71
N MET A 5 1.96 -16.35 2.51
CA MET A 5 1.22 -15.21 1.99
C MET A 5 2.21 -14.07 1.76
N ALA A 6 3.28 -14.39 1.02
CA ALA A 6 4.39 -13.50 0.78
C ALA A 6 3.94 -12.14 0.28
N ARG A 7 4.86 -11.21 0.23
CA ARG A 7 4.60 -9.85 -0.23
C ARG A 7 3.84 -9.84 -1.54
N PHE A 8 2.71 -9.18 -1.53
CA PHE A 8 1.95 -8.90 -2.73
C PHE A 8 2.30 -7.49 -3.15
N THR A 9 2.79 -7.33 -4.36
CA THR A 9 3.33 -6.06 -4.82
C THR A 9 2.53 -5.57 -6.01
N ILE A 10 2.22 -4.28 -6.00
CA ILE A 10 1.58 -3.63 -7.13
C ILE A 10 2.37 -2.41 -7.57
N ASP A 11 2.27 -2.09 -8.84
CA ASP A 11 2.78 -0.84 -9.38
C ASP A 11 1.70 0.22 -9.23
N ILE A 12 2.11 1.42 -8.86
CA ILE A 12 1.20 2.54 -8.72
C ILE A 12 1.30 3.42 -9.95
N GLN A 13 0.17 3.73 -10.55
CA GLN A 13 0.11 4.74 -11.59
C GLN A 13 -0.08 6.09 -10.91
N MET A 14 1.00 6.85 -10.80
CA MET A 14 0.97 8.17 -10.20
C MET A 14 0.13 9.11 -11.07
N ARG A 15 -0.73 9.91 -10.43
CA ARG A 15 -1.58 10.88 -11.13
C ARG A 15 -1.05 12.28 -10.86
N PHE A 16 -1.27 13.17 -11.80
CA PHE A 16 -0.84 14.55 -11.63
C PHE A 16 -1.41 15.16 -10.35
N ARG A 17 -2.66 14.88 -10.04
CA ARG A 17 -3.30 15.41 -8.81
C ARG A 17 -2.75 14.82 -7.52
N ASP A 18 -1.90 13.79 -7.60
CA ASP A 18 -1.24 13.23 -6.42
C ASP A 18 -0.10 14.13 -5.96
N ILE A 19 0.33 15.07 -6.79
CA ILE A 19 1.53 15.88 -6.61
C ILE A 19 1.13 17.23 -6.00
N ASP A 20 1.89 17.66 -5.00
CA ASP A 20 1.70 18.99 -4.41
C ASP A 20 2.50 20.05 -5.16
N GLY A 21 2.47 21.29 -4.66
CA GLY A 21 3.12 22.41 -5.31
C GLY A 21 4.64 22.33 -5.37
N MET A 22 5.25 21.38 -4.65
CA MET A 22 6.69 21.16 -4.65
C MET A 22 7.11 20.02 -5.57
N GLY A 23 6.17 19.44 -6.31
CA GLY A 23 6.46 18.32 -7.19
C GLY A 23 6.56 16.98 -6.46
N HIS A 24 6.18 16.91 -5.20
CA HIS A 24 6.23 15.70 -4.38
C HIS A 24 4.84 15.11 -4.22
N VAL A 25 4.76 13.80 -4.10
CA VAL A 25 3.51 13.15 -3.75
C VAL A 25 3.07 13.66 -2.37
N ASN A 26 1.83 14.11 -2.28
CA ASN A 26 1.24 14.58 -1.03
C ASN A 26 1.24 13.46 0.00
N ASN A 27 1.58 13.77 1.25
CA ASN A 27 1.69 12.76 2.32
C ASN A 27 0.42 11.92 2.48
N ALA A 28 -0.74 12.50 2.32
CA ALA A 28 -2.00 11.77 2.45
C ALA A 28 -2.23 10.76 1.31
N VAL A 29 -1.61 10.99 0.17
CA VAL A 29 -1.80 10.15 -1.02
C VAL A 29 -1.12 8.79 -0.83
N TYR A 30 -0.05 8.72 -0.03
CA TYR A 30 0.59 7.43 0.23
C TYR A 30 -0.38 6.43 0.87
N LEU A 31 -1.29 6.91 1.72
CA LEU A 31 -2.30 6.05 2.32
C LEU A 31 -3.28 5.53 1.26
N SER A 32 -3.57 6.33 0.25
CA SER A 32 -4.40 5.89 -0.87
C SER A 32 -3.70 4.80 -1.69
N TYR A 33 -2.39 4.91 -1.86
CA TYR A 33 -1.61 3.87 -2.54
C TYR A 33 -1.64 2.56 -1.75
N CYS A 34 -1.54 2.65 -0.42
CA CYS A 34 -1.65 1.48 0.44
C CYS A 34 -3.04 0.87 0.36
N GLU A 35 -4.08 1.69 0.30
CA GLU A 35 -5.45 1.22 0.17
C GLU A 35 -5.64 0.42 -1.13
N LEU A 36 -5.08 0.92 -2.21
CA LEU A 36 -5.16 0.22 -3.50
C LEU A 36 -4.46 -1.13 -3.42
N ALA A 37 -3.28 -1.18 -2.81
CA ALA A 37 -2.55 -2.44 -2.63
C ALA A 37 -3.33 -3.42 -1.76
N ARG A 38 -3.90 -2.94 -0.67
CA ARG A 38 -4.69 -3.74 0.25
C ARG A 38 -5.92 -4.34 -0.43
N THR A 39 -6.62 -3.52 -1.20
CA THR A 39 -7.81 -3.96 -1.91
C THR A 39 -7.48 -5.06 -2.90
N GLN A 40 -6.44 -4.89 -3.68
CA GLN A 40 -6.02 -5.91 -4.64
C GLN A 40 -5.53 -7.17 -3.95
N PHE A 41 -4.88 -7.03 -2.81
CA PHE A 41 -4.45 -8.15 -2.00
C PHE A 41 -5.65 -9.00 -1.54
N TYR A 42 -6.71 -8.35 -1.05
CA TYR A 42 -7.91 -9.05 -0.62
C TYR A 42 -8.55 -9.82 -1.78
N LEU A 43 -8.65 -9.17 -2.93
CA LEU A 43 -9.26 -9.80 -4.10
C LEU A 43 -8.44 -11.00 -4.59
N LYS A 44 -7.12 -10.85 -4.60
CA LYS A 44 -6.23 -11.94 -5.05
C LYS A 44 -6.35 -13.17 -4.16
N HIS A 45 -6.45 -12.98 -2.86
CA HIS A 45 -6.47 -14.08 -1.91
C HIS A 45 -7.87 -14.57 -1.59
N ASN A 46 -8.88 -14.10 -2.35
CA ASN A 46 -10.27 -14.53 -2.22
C ASN A 46 -10.84 -14.31 -0.83
N PHE A 47 -10.37 -13.30 -0.11
CA PHE A 47 -11.03 -12.90 1.12
C PHE A 47 -12.47 -12.50 0.81
N LYS A 48 -12.64 -11.74 -0.29
CA LYS A 48 -13.92 -11.39 -0.84
C LYS A 48 -13.84 -11.41 -2.36
N ARG A 49 -14.97 -11.68 -3.01
CA ARG A 49 -15.02 -11.79 -4.46
C ARG A 49 -15.13 -10.46 -5.17
N SER A 50 -15.62 -9.44 -4.46
CA SER A 50 -15.78 -8.11 -5.02
C SER A 50 -15.56 -7.07 -3.94
N LEU A 51 -15.42 -5.82 -4.35
CA LEU A 51 -15.23 -4.71 -3.42
C LEU A 51 -16.43 -4.55 -2.48
N HIS A 52 -17.64 -4.88 -2.94
CA HIS A 52 -18.84 -4.77 -2.12
C HIS A 52 -18.87 -5.77 -0.97
N GLU A 53 -18.07 -6.82 -1.07
CA GLU A 53 -18.04 -7.87 -0.06
C GLU A 53 -16.93 -7.70 0.95
N ILE A 54 -16.06 -6.70 0.77
CA ILE A 54 -14.99 -6.42 1.72
C ILE A 54 -15.60 -5.68 2.90
N ASP A 55 -15.58 -6.32 4.06
CA ASP A 55 -16.18 -5.80 5.27
C ASP A 55 -15.17 -5.53 6.39
N PHE A 56 -13.89 -5.42 6.06
CA PHE A 56 -12.87 -5.05 7.02
C PHE A 56 -12.85 -3.53 7.20
N ILE A 57 -12.73 -3.11 8.44
CA ILE A 57 -12.70 -1.69 8.79
C ILE A 57 -11.28 -1.35 9.21
N LEU A 58 -10.76 -0.27 8.63
CA LEU A 58 -9.46 0.24 9.03
C LEU A 58 -9.58 0.90 10.41
N ALA A 59 -8.96 0.30 11.41
CA ALA A 59 -9.07 0.78 12.79
C ALA A 59 -7.85 1.60 13.21
N HIS A 60 -6.70 1.38 12.59
CA HIS A 60 -5.46 2.04 12.97
C HIS A 60 -4.49 2.02 11.80
N VAL A 61 -3.69 3.07 11.68
CA VAL A 61 -2.62 3.14 10.71
C VAL A 61 -1.42 3.90 11.28
N ASP A 62 -0.23 3.39 11.00
CA ASP A 62 1.04 4.06 11.26
C ASP A 62 1.79 4.18 9.95
N ILE A 63 2.45 5.30 9.72
CA ILE A 63 3.29 5.46 8.55
C ILE A 63 4.51 6.32 8.88
N ASP A 64 5.68 5.87 8.42
CA ASP A 64 6.92 6.63 8.52
C ASP A 64 7.32 7.06 7.12
N TYR A 65 7.46 8.35 6.92
CA TYR A 65 7.89 8.91 5.64
C TYR A 65 9.42 9.00 5.65
N VAL A 66 10.05 8.17 4.83
CA VAL A 66 11.52 8.06 4.81
C VAL A 66 12.11 8.97 3.75
N SER A 67 11.51 9.00 2.57
CA SER A 67 11.91 9.89 1.50
C SER A 67 10.68 10.29 0.70
N VAL A 68 10.83 11.25 -0.20
CA VAL A 68 9.70 11.72 -1.00
C VAL A 68 9.63 10.98 -2.32
N ALA A 69 8.42 10.79 -2.82
CA ALA A 69 8.21 10.39 -4.20
C ALA A 69 7.97 11.65 -5.02
N GLU A 70 8.60 11.73 -6.17
CA GLU A 70 8.50 12.86 -7.06
C GLU A 70 7.79 12.46 -8.34
N TRP A 71 7.30 13.45 -9.07
CA TRP A 71 6.70 13.19 -10.35
C TRP A 71 7.69 12.46 -11.27
N GLY A 72 7.24 11.36 -11.84
CA GLY A 72 8.09 10.54 -12.70
C GLY A 72 8.70 9.35 -12.01
N ASP A 73 8.67 9.28 -10.68
CA ASP A 73 9.11 8.09 -9.96
C ASP A 73 8.15 6.94 -10.25
N ARG A 74 8.70 5.73 -10.28
CA ARG A 74 7.92 4.51 -10.45
C ARG A 74 7.65 3.92 -9.08
N VAL A 75 6.51 4.28 -8.52
CA VAL A 75 6.16 3.87 -7.16
C VAL A 75 5.59 2.45 -7.16
N GLN A 76 6.05 1.67 -6.20
CA GLN A 76 5.62 0.30 -6.02
C GLN A 76 5.25 0.12 -4.56
N VAL A 77 4.16 -0.60 -4.28
CA VAL A 77 3.73 -0.89 -2.92
C VAL A 77 3.70 -2.39 -2.73
N ALA A 78 4.39 -2.87 -1.71
CA ALA A 78 4.31 -4.23 -1.24
C ALA A 78 3.41 -4.26 0.00
N VAL A 79 2.59 -5.30 0.12
CA VAL A 79 1.71 -5.50 1.27
C VAL A 79 1.78 -6.96 1.69
N TRP A 80 1.78 -7.20 2.99
CA TRP A 80 1.79 -8.57 3.52
C TRP A 80 1.17 -8.58 4.92
N PRO A 81 0.53 -9.69 5.31
CA PRO A 81 0.03 -9.82 6.68
C PRO A 81 1.20 -10.03 7.63
N SER A 82 1.31 -9.21 8.65
CA SER A 82 2.38 -9.30 9.64
C SER A 82 1.92 -9.87 10.96
N LYS A 83 0.62 -9.82 11.25
CA LYS A 83 0.06 -10.39 12.47
C LYS A 83 -1.41 -10.70 12.26
N VAL A 84 -1.85 -11.86 12.75
CA VAL A 84 -3.26 -12.26 12.68
C VAL A 84 -3.73 -12.57 14.09
N GLY A 85 -4.80 -11.90 14.53
CA GLY A 85 -5.46 -12.14 15.81
C GLY A 85 -6.82 -12.77 15.60
N ASN A 86 -7.62 -12.81 16.66
CA ASN A 86 -8.96 -13.41 16.60
C ASN A 86 -9.95 -12.57 15.83
N THR A 87 -9.97 -11.27 16.07
CA THR A 87 -10.97 -10.36 15.50
C THR A 87 -10.34 -9.27 14.63
N SER A 88 -9.01 -9.30 14.49
CA SER A 88 -8.29 -8.29 13.73
C SER A 88 -7.03 -8.88 13.13
N PHE A 89 -6.44 -8.16 12.19
CA PHE A 89 -5.16 -8.51 11.63
C PHE A 89 -4.41 -7.24 11.25
N ILE A 90 -3.10 -7.36 11.09
CA ILE A 90 -2.24 -6.25 10.72
C ILE A 90 -1.65 -6.54 9.34
N LEU A 91 -1.80 -5.58 8.45
CA LEU A 91 -1.09 -5.57 7.18
C LEU A 91 0.06 -4.58 7.26
N SER A 92 1.22 -5.00 6.83
CA SER A 92 2.38 -4.14 6.71
C SER A 92 2.61 -3.81 5.25
N TYR A 93 3.20 -2.63 5.02
CA TYR A 93 3.41 -2.11 3.68
C TYR A 93 4.82 -1.59 3.54
N GLU A 94 5.32 -1.60 2.33
CA GLU A 94 6.56 -0.94 1.99
C GLU A 94 6.37 -0.24 0.65
N ILE A 95 6.65 1.05 0.62
CA ILE A 95 6.56 1.85 -0.60
C ILE A 95 7.97 2.16 -1.06
N THR A 96 8.28 1.79 -2.30
CA THR A 96 9.63 1.96 -2.86
C THR A 96 9.55 2.57 -4.25
N GLU A 97 10.67 3.16 -4.66
CA GLU A 97 10.89 3.53 -6.05
C GLU A 97 11.36 2.27 -6.77
N LYS A 98 10.62 1.83 -7.76
CA LYS A 98 10.82 0.55 -8.44
C LYS A 98 12.18 0.46 -9.14
N LYS A 99 12.63 1.56 -9.73
CA LYS A 99 13.83 1.57 -10.57
C LYS A 99 15.11 1.31 -9.77
N ASN A 100 15.21 1.90 -8.59
CA ASN A 100 16.44 1.82 -7.79
C ASN A 100 16.24 1.23 -6.40
N GLY A 101 15.02 0.86 -6.04
CA GLY A 101 14.72 0.29 -4.72
C GLY A 101 14.73 1.29 -3.57
N ARG A 102 14.73 2.59 -3.86
CA ARG A 102 14.78 3.61 -2.83
C ARG A 102 13.54 3.51 -1.93
N HIS A 103 13.76 3.45 -0.62
CA HIS A 103 12.67 3.33 0.34
C HIS A 103 11.98 4.69 0.51
N ILE A 104 10.68 4.71 0.33
CA ILE A 104 9.88 5.92 0.43
C ILE A 104 9.11 5.96 1.75
N ALA A 105 8.44 4.87 2.08
CA ALA A 105 7.65 4.79 3.31
C ALA A 105 7.37 3.35 3.70
#